data_f766777f05b8ac68273f6b607c438ee2
#
_entry.id   f766777f05b8ac68273f6b607c438ee2
#
_cell.length_a   1.000
_cell.length_b   1.000
_cell.length_c   1.000
_cell.angle_alpha   90.00
_cell.angle_beta   90.00
_cell.angle_gamma   90.00
#
_symmetry.space_group_name_H-M   'P 1'
#
loop_
_entity.id
_entity.type
_entity.pdbx_description
1 polymer ?
#
loop_
_entity_poly.entity_id
_entity_poly.type
_entity_poly.pdbx_seq_one_letter_code
_entity_poly.pdbx_strand_id
1 'polypeptide(L)'
;MKSRGLATIAAAAALATGGLAGQAAATTHDQGGGQKNCTRSEQRTDTTRFKTRNCVTTRDDRVRADLRIEVRTQMPSAAMAADANVRIRERVRDEERNGDMRVRVRTEHRRRVEGDVMRDEVRVRVDVRGANHPQVTIGAATNGVLPITVTQLDANGQPVVLRTLSVSVPQAQ
;
A
#
# COMPACT_ATOMS: atom_id res chain seq x y z
N MET A 1 -35.10 -6.08 10.03
CA MET A 1 -34.10 -5.05 10.47
C MET A 1 -32.74 -5.46 9.93
N LYS A 2 -32.24 -4.75 8.91
CA LYS A 2 -30.91 -5.04 8.32
C LYS A 2 -29.86 -4.28 9.11
N SER A 3 -29.09 -4.98 9.96
CA SER A 3 -27.92 -4.39 10.62
C SER A 3 -26.82 -4.16 9.57
N ARG A 4 -26.53 -2.90 9.28
CA ARG A 4 -25.37 -2.50 8.49
C ARG A 4 -24.14 -2.66 9.37
N GLY A 5 -23.40 -3.76 9.16
CA GLY A 5 -22.10 -3.95 9.78
C GLY A 5 -21.13 -2.88 9.27
N LEU A 6 -20.72 -1.98 10.16
CA LEU A 6 -19.63 -1.04 9.93
C LEU A 6 -18.32 -1.84 9.88
N ALA A 7 -17.79 -2.05 8.67
CA ALA A 7 -16.45 -2.58 8.50
C ALA A 7 -15.44 -1.53 8.97
N THR A 8 -14.91 -1.71 10.17
CA THR A 8 -13.82 -0.87 10.71
C THR A 8 -12.53 -1.25 10.00
N ILE A 9 -12.10 -0.42 9.06
CA ILE A 9 -10.80 -0.58 8.39
C ILE A 9 -9.75 0.05 9.32
N ALA A 10 -9.07 -0.78 10.09
CA ALA A 10 -7.90 -0.36 10.84
C ALA A 10 -6.71 -0.25 9.89
N ALA A 11 -6.48 0.91 9.31
CA ALA A 11 -5.23 1.23 8.62
C ALA A 11 -4.22 1.75 9.65
N ALA A 12 -3.57 0.84 10.37
CA ALA A 12 -2.46 1.19 11.24
C ALA A 12 -1.17 1.27 10.42
N ALA A 13 -0.89 2.42 9.84
CA ALA A 13 0.44 2.75 9.34
C ALA A 13 1.26 3.38 10.48
N ALA A 14 1.77 2.56 11.39
CA ALA A 14 2.74 3.00 12.38
C ALA A 14 4.15 2.80 11.80
N LEU A 15 4.75 3.85 11.29
CA LEU A 15 6.19 3.93 11.06
C LEU A 15 6.81 4.44 12.37
N ALA A 16 7.24 3.51 13.22
CA ALA A 16 7.94 3.83 14.43
C ALA A 16 9.42 4.02 14.13
N THR A 17 9.85 5.26 13.93
CA THR A 17 11.19 5.76 14.30
C THR A 17 11.16 7.29 14.25
N GLY A 18 11.36 7.95 15.42
CA GLY A 18 11.66 9.37 15.52
C GLY A 18 10.48 10.32 15.30
N GLY A 19 9.95 10.85 16.40
CA GLY A 19 8.78 11.70 16.50
C GLY A 19 8.68 12.85 15.51
N LEU A 20 7.72 12.76 14.62
CA LEU A 20 6.97 13.87 14.07
C LEU A 20 5.59 13.31 13.69
N ALA A 21 4.56 13.81 14.35
CA ALA A 21 3.19 13.43 14.11
C ALA A 21 2.73 13.83 12.70
N GLY A 22 2.78 12.89 11.77
CA GLY A 22 2.20 13.08 10.43
C GLY A 22 0.68 12.95 10.52
N GLN A 23 -0.05 14.00 10.13
CA GLN A 23 -1.52 13.95 10.04
C GLN A 23 -1.93 13.03 8.88
N ALA A 24 -2.66 11.96 9.20
CA ALA A 24 -3.32 11.13 8.20
C ALA A 24 -4.72 11.71 7.92
N ALA A 25 -4.96 12.15 6.67
CA ALA A 25 -6.28 12.57 6.23
C ALA A 25 -6.98 11.39 5.53
N ALA A 26 -8.14 10.99 6.03
CA ALA A 26 -9.00 9.99 5.39
C ALA A 26 -10.13 10.70 4.63
N THR A 27 -10.31 10.38 3.35
CA THR A 27 -11.45 10.84 2.55
C THR A 27 -12.26 9.63 2.09
N THR A 28 -13.55 9.60 2.44
CA THR A 28 -14.52 8.62 1.96
C THR A 28 -15.30 9.20 0.79
N HIS A 29 -15.32 8.50 -0.33
CA HIS A 29 -16.17 8.80 -1.48
C HIS A 29 -17.01 7.57 -1.82
N ASP A 30 -18.31 7.72 -1.81
CA ASP A 30 -19.26 6.71 -2.28
C ASP A 30 -19.57 6.98 -3.76
N GLN A 31 -19.06 6.14 -4.65
CA GLN A 31 -19.36 6.21 -6.09
C GLN A 31 -19.83 4.84 -6.57
N GLY A 32 -21.13 4.74 -6.85
CA GLY A 32 -21.69 3.64 -7.65
C GLY A 32 -21.57 2.24 -7.02
N GLY A 33 -22.10 2.00 -5.83
CA GLY A 33 -22.27 0.66 -5.24
C GLY A 33 -21.00 0.04 -4.64
N GLY A 34 -19.94 0.81 -4.43
CA GLY A 34 -18.72 0.37 -3.75
C GLY A 34 -18.17 1.44 -2.82
N GLN A 35 -17.82 1.08 -1.60
CA GLN A 35 -17.22 2.00 -0.64
C GLN A 35 -15.73 2.18 -0.96
N LYS A 36 -15.31 3.43 -1.21
CA LYS A 36 -13.91 3.79 -1.43
C LYS A 36 -13.40 4.58 -0.25
N ASN A 37 -12.31 4.10 0.34
CA ASN A 37 -11.61 4.76 1.43
C ASN A 37 -10.16 5.03 1.03
N CYS A 38 -9.69 6.28 1.19
CA CYS A 38 -8.33 6.67 0.87
C CYS A 38 -7.68 7.35 2.07
N THR A 39 -6.49 6.89 2.45
CA THR A 39 -5.63 7.53 3.44
C THR A 39 -4.38 8.08 2.78
N ARG A 40 -3.90 9.22 3.28
CA ARG A 40 -2.64 9.83 2.84
C ARG A 40 -1.83 10.20 4.07
N SER A 41 -0.53 9.99 4.01
CA SER A 41 0.42 10.51 5.00
C SER A 41 1.62 11.12 4.32
N GLU A 42 2.22 12.09 4.96
CA GLU A 42 3.46 12.71 4.55
C GLU A 42 4.34 12.91 5.78
N GLN A 43 5.60 12.49 5.68
CA GLN A 43 6.64 12.70 6.68
C GLN A 43 7.82 13.39 6.01
N ARG A 44 8.50 14.26 6.73
CA ARG A 44 9.68 14.97 6.24
C ARG A 44 10.75 14.96 7.32
N THR A 45 11.98 14.76 6.87
CA THR A 45 13.20 15.07 7.59
C THR A 45 13.96 16.14 6.79
N ASP A 46 15.13 16.56 7.26
CA ASP A 46 15.94 17.56 6.55
C ASP A 46 16.35 17.11 5.13
N THR A 47 16.56 15.81 4.97
CA THR A 47 17.05 15.23 3.69
C THR A 47 16.03 14.34 2.98
N THR A 48 14.97 13.92 3.65
CA THR A 48 14.04 12.93 3.09
C THR A 48 12.59 13.37 3.22
N ARG A 49 11.83 13.19 2.14
CA ARG A 49 10.38 13.36 2.11
C ARG A 49 9.72 12.04 1.75
N PHE A 50 8.91 11.53 2.65
CA PHE A 50 8.17 10.29 2.50
C PHE A 50 6.68 10.57 2.37
N LYS A 51 6.06 10.06 1.31
CA LYS A 51 4.61 10.17 1.06
C LYS A 51 4.00 8.80 0.87
N THR A 52 2.86 8.55 1.50
CA THR A 52 2.05 7.38 1.23
C THR A 52 0.65 7.78 0.80
N ARG A 53 0.07 6.98 -0.07
CA ARG A 53 -1.35 7.02 -0.41
C ARG A 53 -1.85 5.59 -0.50
N ASN A 54 -2.84 5.27 0.31
CA ASN A 54 -3.51 3.98 0.28
C ASN A 54 -4.99 4.21 -0.03
N CYS A 55 -5.50 3.61 -1.10
CA CYS A 55 -6.92 3.64 -1.48
C CYS A 55 -7.45 2.22 -1.56
N VAL A 56 -8.50 1.93 -0.81
CA VAL A 56 -9.20 0.65 -0.83
C VAL A 56 -10.63 0.89 -1.33
N THR A 57 -11.06 0.10 -2.29
CA THR A 57 -12.43 0.06 -2.80
C THR A 57 -13.00 -1.31 -2.52
N THR A 58 -14.07 -1.38 -1.75
CA THR A 58 -14.70 -2.64 -1.33
C THR A 58 -16.09 -2.75 -1.94
N ARG A 59 -16.42 -3.95 -2.44
CA ARG A 59 -17.76 -4.40 -2.85
C ARG A 59 -18.00 -5.76 -2.20
N ASP A 60 -19.21 -6.30 -2.32
CA ASP A 60 -19.60 -7.54 -1.64
C ASP A 60 -18.70 -8.74 -2.02
N ASP A 61 -18.32 -8.86 -3.29
CA ASP A 61 -17.51 -9.95 -3.86
C ASP A 61 -16.11 -9.53 -4.29
N ARG A 62 -15.76 -8.25 -4.06
CA ARG A 62 -14.52 -7.69 -4.59
C ARG A 62 -13.91 -6.65 -3.70
N VAL A 63 -12.60 -6.70 -3.54
CA VAL A 63 -11.80 -5.60 -3.00
C VAL A 63 -10.65 -5.23 -3.93
N ARG A 64 -10.40 -3.94 -4.04
CA ARG A 64 -9.24 -3.41 -4.75
C ARG A 64 -8.50 -2.44 -3.86
N ALA A 65 -7.21 -2.71 -3.61
CA ALA A 65 -6.29 -1.80 -2.95
C ALA A 65 -5.27 -1.24 -3.94
N ASP A 66 -4.99 0.07 -3.86
CA ASP A 66 -3.93 0.77 -4.60
C ASP A 66 -3.09 1.53 -3.58
N LEU A 67 -1.91 1.02 -3.26
CA LEU A 67 -0.93 1.64 -2.39
C LEU A 67 0.14 2.29 -3.25
N ARG A 68 0.46 3.55 -2.97
CA ARG A 68 1.57 4.27 -3.56
C ARG A 68 2.45 4.84 -2.45
N ILE A 69 3.74 4.56 -2.54
CA ILE A 69 4.78 5.06 -1.66
C ILE A 69 5.75 5.86 -2.54
N GLU A 70 6.04 7.09 -2.15
CA GLU A 70 7.02 7.95 -2.81
C GLU A 70 8.02 8.43 -1.76
N VAL A 71 9.29 8.16 -2.00
CA VAL A 71 10.41 8.63 -1.17
C VAL A 71 11.26 9.55 -2.05
N ARG A 72 11.54 10.74 -1.55
CA ARG A 72 12.50 11.68 -2.16
C ARG A 72 13.60 11.91 -1.15
N THR A 73 14.84 11.64 -1.56
CA THR A 73 16.03 11.81 -0.71
C THR A 73 16.96 12.79 -1.38
N GLN A 74 17.36 13.82 -0.64
CA GLN A 74 18.45 14.73 -1.05
C GLN A 74 19.77 13.97 -0.96
N MET A 75 20.50 13.90 -2.06
CA MET A 75 21.74 13.17 -2.12
C MET A 75 22.92 14.12 -1.90
N PRO A 76 23.94 13.74 -1.10
CA PRO A 76 25.17 14.49 -1.04
C PRO A 76 25.89 14.44 -2.40
N SER A 77 26.59 15.52 -2.77
CA SER A 77 27.20 15.70 -4.08
C SER A 77 28.14 14.57 -4.53
N ALA A 78 28.80 13.88 -3.59
CA ALA A 78 29.66 12.73 -3.89
C ALA A 78 28.88 11.48 -4.35
N ALA A 79 27.64 11.27 -3.85
CA ALA A 79 26.80 10.14 -4.23
C ALA A 79 26.10 10.39 -5.59
N MET A 80 25.95 11.65 -5.99
CA MET A 80 25.33 12.03 -7.26
C MET A 80 26.10 11.53 -8.48
N ALA A 81 27.42 11.51 -8.41
CA ALA A 81 28.27 11.10 -9.53
C ALA A 81 28.17 9.58 -9.81
N ALA A 82 27.95 8.77 -8.77
CA ALA A 82 27.84 7.30 -8.88
C ALA A 82 26.44 6.87 -9.38
N ASP A 83 25.36 7.59 -8.99
CA ASP A 83 23.97 7.17 -9.22
C ASP A 83 23.23 8.01 -10.29
N ALA A 84 23.87 8.99 -10.90
CA ALA A 84 23.24 9.97 -11.79
C ALA A 84 22.45 9.37 -12.97
N ASN A 85 22.65 8.09 -13.31
CA ASN A 85 22.00 7.39 -14.42
C ASN A 85 21.24 6.12 -14.01
N VAL A 86 21.10 5.84 -12.71
CA VAL A 86 20.40 4.63 -12.26
C VAL A 86 18.90 4.79 -12.44
N ARG A 87 18.33 4.09 -13.41
CA ARG A 87 16.89 3.91 -13.61
C ARG A 87 16.54 2.46 -13.33
N ILE A 88 15.95 2.23 -12.17
CA ILE A 88 15.41 0.91 -11.83
C ILE A 88 13.93 0.92 -12.17
N ARG A 89 13.47 -0.09 -12.89
CA ARG A 89 12.07 -0.36 -13.14
C ARG A 89 11.82 -1.84 -13.02
N GLU A 90 11.31 -2.22 -11.88
CA GLU A 90 10.91 -3.60 -11.62
C GLU A 90 9.39 -3.72 -11.63
N ARG A 91 8.87 -4.80 -12.21
CA ARG A 91 7.46 -5.14 -12.20
C ARG A 91 7.31 -6.61 -11.84
N VAL A 92 6.61 -6.85 -10.76
CA VAL A 92 6.21 -8.19 -10.34
C VAL A 92 4.70 -8.32 -10.50
N ARG A 93 4.27 -9.43 -11.10
CA ARG A 93 2.86 -9.81 -11.19
C ARG A 93 2.72 -11.19 -10.60
N ASP A 94 1.79 -11.31 -9.71
CA ASP A 94 1.44 -12.56 -9.08
C ASP A 94 -0.07 -12.73 -9.12
N GLU A 95 -0.54 -13.92 -9.47
CA GLU A 95 -1.94 -14.24 -9.60
C GLU A 95 -2.19 -15.65 -9.07
N GLU A 96 -3.11 -15.76 -8.14
CA GLU A 96 -3.58 -17.02 -7.61
C GLU A 96 -5.08 -17.17 -7.86
N ARG A 97 -5.49 -18.37 -8.23
CA ARG A 97 -6.89 -18.74 -8.46
C ARG A 97 -7.22 -19.98 -7.65
N ASN A 98 -8.37 -19.94 -7.00
CA ASN A 98 -8.95 -21.08 -6.29
C ASN A 98 -10.46 -21.08 -6.57
N GLY A 99 -10.91 -21.94 -7.47
CA GLY A 99 -12.27 -21.91 -7.99
C GLY A 99 -12.60 -20.56 -8.63
N ASP A 100 -13.70 -19.94 -8.21
CA ASP A 100 -14.13 -18.61 -8.67
C ASP A 100 -13.32 -17.45 -8.05
N MET A 101 -12.60 -17.74 -6.96
CA MET A 101 -11.78 -16.75 -6.29
C MET A 101 -10.50 -16.47 -7.07
N ARG A 102 -10.18 -15.18 -7.18
CA ARG A 102 -8.96 -14.71 -7.83
C ARG A 102 -8.31 -13.61 -7.00
N VAL A 103 -7.05 -13.81 -6.62
CA VAL A 103 -6.19 -12.81 -6.00
C VAL A 103 -5.11 -12.42 -6.99
N ARG A 104 -5.06 -11.14 -7.38
CA ARG A 104 -4.03 -10.60 -8.27
C ARG A 104 -3.27 -9.51 -7.55
N VAL A 105 -1.95 -9.62 -7.55
CA VAL A 105 -1.03 -8.63 -7.00
C VAL A 105 -0.13 -8.10 -8.11
N ARG A 106 0.08 -6.80 -8.12
CA ARG A 106 1.03 -6.14 -9.01
C ARG A 106 1.86 -5.17 -8.19
N THR A 107 3.17 -5.33 -8.24
CA THR A 107 4.13 -4.42 -7.64
C THR A 107 4.93 -3.76 -8.75
N GLU A 108 5.11 -2.46 -8.67
CA GLU A 108 5.97 -1.69 -9.56
C GLU A 108 6.88 -0.82 -8.69
N HIS A 109 8.18 -0.95 -8.86
CA HIS A 109 9.21 -0.10 -8.25
C HIS A 109 9.88 0.70 -9.35
N ARG A 110 10.02 2.00 -9.13
CA ARG A 110 10.74 2.92 -10.02
C ARG A 110 11.67 3.77 -9.18
N ARG A 111 12.94 3.82 -9.60
CA ARG A 111 13.93 4.76 -9.06
C ARG A 111 14.40 5.69 -10.17
N ARG A 112 14.53 6.97 -9.86
CA ARG A 112 15.08 7.99 -10.72
C ARG A 112 15.94 8.94 -9.89
N VAL A 113 17.02 9.40 -10.49
CA VAL A 113 17.82 10.52 -9.96
C VAL A 113 17.60 11.72 -10.88
N GLU A 114 17.18 12.83 -10.31
CA GLU A 114 16.91 14.08 -11.00
C GLU A 114 17.67 15.20 -10.27
N GLY A 115 18.83 15.60 -10.82
CA GLY A 115 19.76 16.52 -10.14
C GLY A 115 20.30 15.91 -8.86
N ASP A 116 20.12 16.60 -7.74
CA ASP A 116 20.54 16.21 -6.39
C ASP A 116 19.48 15.41 -5.61
N VAL A 117 18.37 15.03 -6.27
CA VAL A 117 17.27 14.31 -5.64
C VAL A 117 17.11 12.91 -6.22
N MET A 118 17.21 11.90 -5.37
CA MET A 118 16.80 10.55 -5.67
C MET A 118 15.30 10.39 -5.36
N ARG A 119 14.54 9.88 -6.31
CA ARG A 119 13.11 9.60 -6.18
C ARG A 119 12.85 8.11 -6.35
N ASP A 120 12.35 7.48 -5.31
CA ASP A 120 11.82 6.12 -5.31
C ASP A 120 10.29 6.15 -5.28
N GLU A 121 9.67 5.39 -6.17
CA GLU A 121 8.22 5.20 -6.20
C GLU A 121 7.91 3.69 -6.20
N VAL A 122 7.19 3.24 -5.18
CA VAL A 122 6.65 1.88 -5.12
C VAL A 122 5.13 1.95 -5.24
N ARG A 123 4.58 1.17 -6.15
CA ARG A 123 3.15 1.02 -6.32
C ARG A 123 2.75 -0.43 -6.20
N VAL A 124 1.81 -0.70 -5.29
CA VAL A 124 1.24 -2.03 -5.10
C VAL A 124 -0.24 -1.97 -5.39
N ARG A 125 -0.71 -2.89 -6.22
CA ARG A 125 -2.13 -3.08 -6.50
C ARG A 125 -2.53 -4.49 -6.15
N VAL A 126 -3.56 -4.62 -5.33
CA VAL A 126 -4.21 -5.89 -4.99
C VAL A 126 -5.63 -5.84 -5.55
N ASP A 127 -6.04 -6.86 -6.28
CA ASP A 127 -7.39 -7.01 -6.81
C ASP A 127 -7.85 -8.43 -6.43
N VAL A 128 -8.89 -8.52 -5.60
CA VAL A 128 -9.50 -9.77 -5.14
C VAL A 128 -10.92 -9.82 -5.67
N ARG A 129 -11.33 -10.95 -6.23
CA ARG A 129 -12.67 -11.19 -6.76
C ARG A 129 -13.16 -12.58 -6.42
N GLY A 130 -14.48 -12.76 -6.35
CA GLY A 130 -15.12 -14.04 -6.07
C GLY A 130 -14.92 -14.52 -4.64
N ALA A 131 -14.51 -13.64 -3.71
CA ALA A 131 -14.37 -13.92 -2.30
C ALA A 131 -15.53 -13.30 -1.53
N ASN A 132 -15.91 -13.90 -0.41
CA ASN A 132 -17.01 -13.43 0.42
C ASN A 132 -16.55 -12.25 1.29
N HIS A 133 -17.07 -11.04 1.03
CA HIS A 133 -16.68 -9.81 1.73
C HIS A 133 -15.17 -9.65 1.91
N PRO A 134 -14.38 -9.66 0.81
CA PRO A 134 -12.94 -9.63 0.91
C PRO A 134 -12.44 -8.30 1.48
N GLN A 135 -11.35 -8.38 2.26
CA GLN A 135 -10.67 -7.22 2.84
C GLN A 135 -9.17 -7.27 2.54
N VAL A 136 -8.55 -6.12 2.47
CA VAL A 136 -7.09 -5.97 2.34
C VAL A 136 -6.61 -5.09 3.47
N THR A 137 -5.74 -5.63 4.30
CA THR A 137 -5.05 -4.92 5.37
C THR A 137 -3.59 -4.70 4.98
N ILE A 138 -3.13 -3.47 5.10
CA ILE A 138 -1.74 -3.09 4.87
C ILE A 138 -1.13 -2.77 6.22
N GLY A 139 -0.16 -3.57 6.65
CA GLY A 139 0.53 -3.38 7.92
C GLY A 139 1.58 -2.28 7.89
N ALA A 140 2.28 -2.08 9.00
CA ALA A 140 3.40 -1.16 9.07
C ALA A 140 4.61 -1.73 8.32
N ALA A 141 5.36 -0.87 7.64
CA ALA A 141 6.63 -1.27 7.05
C ALA A 141 7.68 -1.46 8.16
N THR A 142 8.33 -2.62 8.19
CA THR A 142 9.39 -2.94 9.13
C THR A 142 10.61 -3.44 8.34
N ASN A 143 11.78 -2.85 8.58
CA ASN A 143 13.03 -3.20 7.90
C ASN A 143 12.89 -3.22 6.36
N GLY A 144 12.17 -2.24 5.79
CA GLY A 144 11.95 -2.16 4.34
C GLY A 144 10.99 -3.20 3.78
N VAL A 145 10.24 -3.91 4.63
CA VAL A 145 9.22 -4.87 4.22
C VAL A 145 7.84 -4.41 4.69
N LEU A 146 6.90 -4.34 3.76
CA LEU A 146 5.50 -3.98 4.00
C LEU A 146 4.65 -5.25 3.91
N PRO A 147 4.04 -5.72 5.03
CA PRO A 147 3.12 -6.86 4.99
C PRO A 147 1.75 -6.42 4.48
N ILE A 148 1.16 -7.25 3.62
CA ILE A 148 -0.20 -7.07 3.10
C ILE A 148 -0.95 -8.38 3.34
N THR A 149 -2.08 -8.32 4.06
CA THR A 149 -2.93 -9.46 4.34
C THR A 149 -4.24 -9.32 3.61
N VAL A 150 -4.63 -10.38 2.90
CA VAL A 150 -5.93 -10.51 2.25
C VAL A 150 -6.77 -11.48 3.05
N THR A 151 -7.97 -11.08 3.45
CA THR A 151 -8.92 -11.92 4.21
C THR A 151 -10.26 -11.97 3.51
N GLN A 152 -11.09 -12.96 3.85
CA GLN A 152 -12.52 -13.04 3.52
C GLN A 152 -13.31 -13.46 4.77
N LEU A 153 -14.63 -13.35 4.74
CA LEU A 153 -15.47 -13.91 5.77
C LEU A 153 -15.80 -15.36 5.44
N ASP A 154 -15.73 -16.24 6.44
CA ASP A 154 -16.22 -17.62 6.36
C ASP A 154 -17.76 -17.68 6.48
N ALA A 155 -18.33 -18.89 6.51
CA ALA A 155 -19.78 -19.12 6.66
C ALA A 155 -20.34 -18.62 8.00
N ASN A 156 -19.49 -18.43 9.01
CA ASN A 156 -19.84 -17.93 10.34
C ASN A 156 -19.64 -16.42 10.48
N GLY A 157 -19.19 -15.74 9.40
CA GLY A 157 -18.86 -14.33 9.41
C GLY A 157 -17.50 -14.00 10.06
N GLN A 158 -16.64 -14.99 10.26
CA GLN A 158 -15.30 -14.78 10.83
C GLN A 158 -14.26 -14.53 9.74
N PRO A 159 -13.29 -13.64 9.98
CA PRO A 159 -12.24 -13.36 8.99
C PRO A 159 -11.26 -14.53 8.89
N VAL A 160 -11.10 -15.04 7.68
CA VAL A 160 -10.11 -16.07 7.33
C VAL A 160 -9.07 -15.48 6.41
N VAL A 161 -7.78 -15.74 6.68
CA VAL A 161 -6.67 -15.28 5.85
C VAL A 161 -6.64 -16.08 4.56
N LEU A 162 -6.78 -15.40 3.43
CA LEU A 162 -6.60 -15.97 2.10
C LEU A 162 -5.13 -15.94 1.69
N ARG A 163 -4.45 -14.81 1.98
CA ARG A 163 -3.07 -14.63 1.55
C ARG A 163 -2.36 -13.58 2.39
N THR A 164 -1.07 -13.83 2.65
CA THR A 164 -0.12 -12.84 3.17
C THR A 164 0.96 -12.57 2.13
N LEU A 165 1.30 -11.31 1.92
CA LEU A 165 2.27 -10.84 0.96
C LEU A 165 3.28 -9.95 1.67
N SER A 166 4.54 -10.02 1.23
CA SER A 166 5.61 -9.13 1.67
C SER A 166 6.08 -8.30 0.47
N VAL A 167 6.05 -6.98 0.60
CA VAL A 167 6.48 -6.06 -0.45
C VAL A 167 7.67 -5.26 0.04
N SER A 168 8.78 -5.31 -0.71
CA SER A 168 9.94 -4.47 -0.43
C SER A 168 9.62 -3.01 -0.69
N VAL A 169 9.91 -2.15 0.27
CA VAL A 169 9.70 -0.70 0.19
C VAL A 169 10.98 0.04 0.53
N PRO A 170 11.26 1.19 -0.10
CA PRO A 170 12.40 2.01 0.25
C PRO A 170 12.32 2.44 1.71
N GLN A 171 13.43 2.36 2.41
CA GLN A 171 13.56 2.92 3.76
C GLN A 171 13.95 4.39 3.66
N ALA A 172 13.42 5.20 4.56
CA ALA A 172 13.97 6.52 4.84
C ALA A 172 15.31 6.28 5.58
N GLN A 173 16.41 6.60 4.92
CA GLN A 173 17.74 6.63 5.53
C GLN A 173 17.94 7.97 6.24
#